data_b386ac45f213a16ecf85f54698c633ce
#
_entry.id   b386ac45f213a16ecf85f54698c633ce
#
_cell.length_a   1.000
_cell.length_b   1.000
_cell.length_c   1.000
_cell.angle_alpha   90.00
_cell.angle_beta   90.00
_cell.angle_gamma   90.00
#
_symmetry.space_group_name_H-M   'P 1'
#
loop_
_entity.id
_entity.type
_entity.pdbx_description
1 polymer ?
#
loop_
_entity_poly.entity_id
_entity_poly.type
_entity_poly.pdbx_seq_one_letter_code
_entity_poly.pdbx_strand_id
1 'polypeptide(L)'
;MTQFDKEKLIEVVLYIINATKGLDYYHIFKILYFAQQKHLCKWGSRIVEDDFVAMEYGPVPTELYSAVRNKKHYAEELIPLFTEAIGFAGKDASNTLLAKRNPNMEYLSPADIESLDESIAENKGLSFGELKEKSHDDAWHATSNCSVMSVGKIAKAGGANDGLVEYINEQEFIQKALS
;
A
#
# COMPACT_ATOMS: atom_id res chain seq x y z
N MET A 1 -10.37 -0.73 9.44
CA MET A 1 -10.72 -1.44 8.17
C MET A 1 -11.86 -2.42 8.40
N THR A 2 -12.85 -2.45 7.51
CA THR A 2 -13.91 -3.47 7.48
C THR A 2 -13.32 -4.84 7.05
N GLN A 3 -14.12 -5.90 7.14
CA GLN A 3 -13.70 -7.21 6.62
C GLN A 3 -13.42 -7.15 5.10
N PHE A 4 -14.26 -6.45 4.34
CA PHE A 4 -14.06 -6.23 2.91
C PHE A 4 -12.73 -5.53 2.61
N ASP A 5 -12.37 -4.48 3.39
CA ASP A 5 -11.12 -3.74 3.18
C ASP A 5 -9.88 -4.62 3.42
N LYS A 6 -9.94 -5.51 4.41
CA LYS A 6 -8.86 -6.47 4.69
C LYS A 6 -8.71 -7.49 3.57
N GLU A 7 -9.82 -8.02 3.08
CA GLU A 7 -9.83 -8.93 1.93
C GLU A 7 -9.30 -8.22 0.68
N LYS A 8 -9.79 -7.03 0.36
CA LYS A 8 -9.28 -6.22 -0.75
C LYS A 8 -7.78 -5.95 -0.64
N LEU A 9 -7.27 -5.63 0.54
CA LEU A 9 -5.83 -5.42 0.76
C LEU A 9 -5.03 -6.67 0.38
N ILE A 10 -5.47 -7.86 0.78
CA ILE A 10 -4.81 -9.11 0.41
C ILE A 10 -4.85 -9.35 -1.10
N GLU A 11 -5.99 -9.09 -1.76
CA GLU A 11 -6.10 -9.27 -3.21
C GLU A 11 -5.21 -8.30 -4.00
N VAL A 12 -5.10 -7.06 -3.54
CA VAL A 12 -4.16 -6.06 -4.10
C VAL A 12 -2.71 -6.53 -3.95
N VAL A 13 -2.32 -7.04 -2.80
CA VAL A 13 -0.96 -7.56 -2.56
C VAL A 13 -0.69 -8.80 -3.42
N LEU A 14 -1.67 -9.73 -3.54
CA LEU A 14 -1.58 -10.87 -4.44
C LEU A 14 -1.41 -10.45 -5.89
N TYR A 15 -2.12 -9.41 -6.33
CA TYR A 15 -1.98 -8.86 -7.68
C TYR A 15 -0.53 -8.41 -7.94
N ILE A 16 0.06 -7.64 -7.02
CA ILE A 16 1.46 -7.19 -7.14
C ILE A 16 2.42 -8.39 -7.17
N ILE A 17 2.27 -9.35 -6.26
CA ILE A 17 3.15 -10.54 -6.18
C ILE A 17 3.05 -11.39 -7.46
N ASN A 18 1.84 -11.63 -7.99
CA ASN A 18 1.67 -12.41 -9.22
C ASN A 18 2.28 -11.70 -10.43
N ALA A 19 2.09 -10.39 -10.56
CA ALA A 19 2.65 -9.58 -11.65
C ALA A 19 4.18 -9.52 -11.62
N THR A 20 4.79 -9.66 -10.44
CA THR A 20 6.25 -9.62 -10.25
C THR A 20 6.89 -11.00 -10.09
N LYS A 21 6.08 -12.07 -10.01
CA LYS A 21 6.52 -13.46 -9.75
C LYS A 21 7.25 -13.64 -8.41
N GLY A 22 6.84 -12.85 -7.42
CA GLY A 22 7.49 -12.76 -6.12
C GLY A 22 8.43 -11.56 -6.02
N LEU A 23 8.39 -10.89 -4.88
CA LEU A 23 9.20 -9.71 -4.60
C LEU A 23 9.35 -9.56 -3.08
N ASP A 24 10.42 -8.92 -2.62
CA ASP A 24 10.55 -8.62 -1.20
C ASP A 24 9.48 -7.62 -0.74
N TYR A 25 9.06 -7.73 0.53
CA TYR A 25 7.95 -6.94 1.03
C TYR A 25 8.25 -5.42 1.05
N TYR A 26 9.51 -5.01 1.10
CA TYR A 26 9.88 -3.61 1.01
C TYR A 26 9.47 -3.01 -0.35
N HIS A 27 9.81 -3.69 -1.45
CA HIS A 27 9.39 -3.29 -2.80
C HIS A 27 7.87 -3.30 -2.93
N ILE A 28 7.19 -4.33 -2.41
CA ILE A 28 5.72 -4.42 -2.45
C ILE A 28 5.09 -3.23 -1.75
N PHE A 29 5.59 -2.82 -0.58
CA PHE A 29 5.10 -1.64 0.13
C PHE A 29 5.28 -0.35 -0.65
N LYS A 30 6.40 -0.19 -1.35
CA LYS A 30 6.65 1.00 -2.18
C LYS A 30 5.79 1.00 -3.45
N ILE A 31 5.63 -0.16 -4.09
CA ILE A 31 4.70 -0.29 -5.23
C ILE A 31 3.27 0.07 -4.80
N LEU A 32 2.82 -0.44 -3.65
CA LEU A 32 1.50 -0.11 -3.10
C LEU A 32 1.36 1.38 -2.78
N TYR A 33 2.38 1.98 -2.17
CA TYR A 33 2.40 3.41 -1.86
C TYR A 33 2.24 4.27 -3.13
N PHE A 34 3.03 4.01 -4.16
CA PHE A 34 2.97 4.77 -5.40
C PHE A 34 1.69 4.48 -6.20
N ALA A 35 1.15 3.26 -6.15
CA ALA A 35 -0.16 2.96 -6.72
C ALA A 35 -1.28 3.76 -6.04
N GLN A 36 -1.29 3.77 -4.71
CA GLN A 36 -2.21 4.59 -3.91
C GLN A 36 -2.10 6.09 -4.26
N GLN A 37 -0.88 6.61 -4.36
CA GLN A 37 -0.62 8.00 -4.73
C GLN A 37 -1.18 8.33 -6.12
N LYS A 38 -0.93 7.48 -7.12
CA LYS A 38 -1.48 7.63 -8.49
C LYS A 38 -3.01 7.58 -8.51
N HIS A 39 -3.59 6.64 -7.78
CA HIS A 39 -5.04 6.48 -7.70
C HIS A 39 -5.71 7.71 -7.05
N LEU A 40 -5.13 8.22 -5.98
CA LEU A 40 -5.59 9.46 -5.35
C LEU A 40 -5.55 10.65 -6.31
N CYS A 41 -4.50 10.77 -7.12
CA CYS A 41 -4.37 11.86 -8.11
C CYS A 41 -5.36 11.78 -9.25
N LYS A 42 -5.75 10.57 -9.67
CA LYS A 42 -6.67 10.35 -10.80
C LYS A 42 -8.13 10.30 -10.37
N TRP A 43 -8.41 9.64 -9.25
CA TRP A 43 -9.76 9.24 -8.85
C TRP A 43 -10.22 9.84 -7.52
N GLY A 44 -9.33 10.48 -6.76
CA GLY A 44 -9.64 11.11 -5.47
C GLY A 44 -10.01 10.12 -4.36
N SER A 45 -9.76 8.83 -4.54
CA SER A 45 -10.07 7.77 -3.59
C SER A 45 -8.88 6.85 -3.35
N ARG A 46 -8.93 6.10 -2.26
CA ARG A 46 -7.92 5.08 -1.93
C ARG A 46 -8.13 3.79 -2.73
N ILE A 47 -7.04 3.07 -3.01
CA ILE A 47 -7.10 1.66 -3.45
C ILE A 47 -7.36 0.77 -2.23
N VAL A 48 -6.61 1.00 -1.16
CA VAL A 48 -6.68 0.25 0.11
C VAL A 48 -6.83 1.19 1.30
N GLU A 49 -7.50 0.72 2.34
CA GLU A 49 -7.77 1.50 3.56
C GLU A 49 -6.67 1.37 4.63
N ASP A 50 -5.54 0.73 4.31
CA ASP A 50 -4.39 0.69 5.20
C ASP A 50 -3.66 2.03 5.21
N ASP A 51 -3.38 2.56 6.40
CA ASP A 51 -2.67 3.83 6.55
C ASP A 51 -1.16 3.63 6.36
N PHE A 52 -0.53 4.59 5.68
CA PHE A 52 0.93 4.64 5.57
C PHE A 52 1.54 5.44 6.71
N VAL A 53 2.61 4.90 7.29
CA VAL A 53 3.43 5.56 8.33
C VAL A 53 4.77 5.95 7.74
N ALA A 54 5.23 7.16 8.04
CA ALA A 54 6.56 7.64 7.64
C ALA A 54 7.63 6.96 8.51
N MET A 55 8.33 5.96 7.96
CA MET A 55 9.44 5.25 8.60
C MET A 55 10.78 5.64 7.97
N GLU A 56 11.89 5.25 8.60
CA GLU A 56 13.27 5.57 8.19
C GLU A 56 13.57 5.23 6.71
N TYR A 57 12.99 4.15 6.21
CA TYR A 57 13.17 3.71 4.81
C TYR A 57 11.97 4.06 3.92
N GLY A 58 11.20 5.08 4.30
CA GLY A 58 10.05 5.59 3.57
C GLY A 58 8.71 5.02 4.03
N PRO A 59 7.60 5.33 3.33
CA PRO A 59 6.24 4.95 3.71
C PRO A 59 6.04 3.45 3.86
N VAL A 60 5.34 3.02 4.92
CA VAL A 60 5.05 1.62 5.24
C VAL A 60 3.57 1.47 5.56
N PRO A 61 2.82 0.56 4.90
CA PRO A 61 1.42 0.27 5.23
C PRO A 61 1.36 -0.49 6.57
N THR A 62 0.61 0.03 7.54
CA THR A 62 0.74 -0.37 8.95
C THR A 62 0.24 -1.76 9.26
N GLU A 63 -0.97 -2.09 8.80
CA GLU A 63 -1.57 -3.40 9.08
C GLU A 63 -0.90 -4.50 8.24
N LEU A 64 -0.63 -4.22 6.96
CA LEU A 64 0.10 -5.16 6.11
C LEU A 64 1.50 -5.46 6.67
N TYR A 65 2.25 -4.44 7.11
CA TYR A 65 3.54 -4.64 7.76
C TYR A 65 3.42 -5.49 9.03
N SER A 66 2.39 -5.24 9.82
CA SER A 66 2.13 -6.00 11.04
C SER A 66 1.77 -7.46 10.74
N ALA A 67 1.01 -7.73 9.66
CA ALA A 67 0.72 -9.08 9.19
C ALA A 67 1.99 -9.81 8.70
N VAL A 68 2.80 -9.15 7.86
CA VAL A 68 4.09 -9.68 7.36
C VAL A 68 5.03 -10.04 8.53
N ARG A 69 5.05 -9.21 9.59
CA ARG A 69 5.89 -9.42 10.78
C ARG A 69 5.23 -10.28 11.85
N ASN A 70 4.05 -10.84 11.59
CA ASN A 70 3.25 -11.65 12.51
C ASN A 70 3.02 -10.97 13.89
N LYS A 71 2.78 -9.66 13.87
CA LYS A 71 2.51 -8.86 15.06
C LYS A 71 1.03 -8.97 15.45
N LYS A 72 0.64 -10.06 16.10
CA LYS A 72 -0.76 -10.43 16.42
C LYS A 72 -1.56 -9.29 17.05
N HIS A 73 -0.95 -8.52 17.94
CA HIS A 73 -1.64 -7.43 18.63
C HIS A 73 -2.15 -6.32 17.69
N TYR A 74 -1.52 -6.14 16.53
CA TYR A 74 -1.84 -5.05 15.60
C TYR A 74 -2.57 -5.50 14.32
N ALA A 75 -2.56 -6.79 13.99
CA ALA A 75 -3.13 -7.31 12.75
C ALA A 75 -3.79 -8.69 12.96
N GLU A 76 -4.47 -8.89 14.10
CA GLU A 76 -5.04 -10.19 14.51
C GLU A 76 -5.94 -10.80 13.43
N GLU A 77 -6.81 -9.99 12.81
CA GLU A 77 -7.75 -10.44 11.79
C GLU A 77 -7.14 -10.52 10.37
N LEU A 78 -6.09 -9.74 10.09
CA LEU A 78 -5.42 -9.74 8.79
C LEU A 78 -4.42 -10.91 8.64
N ILE A 79 -3.78 -11.34 9.73
CA ILE A 79 -2.78 -12.42 9.71
C ILE A 79 -3.33 -13.73 9.13
N PRO A 80 -4.52 -14.23 9.50
CA PRO A 80 -5.08 -15.43 8.89
C PRO A 80 -5.25 -15.30 7.39
N LEU A 81 -5.84 -14.19 6.90
CA LEU A 81 -6.02 -13.92 5.48
C LEU A 81 -4.68 -13.85 4.74
N PHE A 82 -3.70 -13.16 5.33
CA PHE A 82 -2.35 -13.07 4.78
C PHE A 82 -1.69 -14.45 4.69
N THR A 83 -1.68 -15.22 5.77
CA THR A 83 -1.00 -16.52 5.81
C THR A 83 -1.66 -17.59 4.94
N GLU A 84 -2.95 -17.51 4.70
CA GLU A 84 -3.67 -18.37 3.75
C GLU A 84 -3.24 -18.09 2.30
N ALA A 85 -3.15 -16.82 1.93
CA ALA A 85 -2.97 -16.37 0.56
C ALA A 85 -1.49 -16.21 0.13
N ILE A 86 -0.62 -15.87 1.09
CA ILE A 86 0.76 -15.43 0.84
C ILE A 86 1.72 -16.24 1.72
N GLY A 87 2.89 -16.53 1.19
CA GLY A 87 3.98 -17.18 1.89
C GLY A 87 5.31 -16.48 1.67
N PHE A 88 6.35 -16.97 2.35
CA PHE A 88 7.73 -16.51 2.16
C PHE A 88 8.51 -17.49 1.30
N ALA A 89 9.40 -16.98 0.45
CA ALA A 89 10.33 -17.79 -0.32
C ALA A 89 11.43 -18.31 0.60
N GLY A 90 11.36 -19.58 1.01
CA GLY A 90 12.42 -20.33 1.70
C GLY A 90 13.10 -19.63 2.90
N LYS A 91 14.02 -20.36 3.57
CA LYS A 91 14.71 -19.83 4.77
C LYS A 91 15.74 -18.74 4.46
N ASP A 92 16.31 -18.73 3.27
CA ASP A 92 17.42 -17.83 2.89
C ASP A 92 16.92 -16.54 2.18
N ALA A 93 15.66 -16.51 1.72
CA ALA A 93 15.01 -15.34 1.11
C ALA A 93 13.90 -14.79 2.03
N SER A 94 14.25 -14.54 3.27
CA SER A 94 13.33 -14.26 4.39
C SER A 94 12.38 -13.07 4.21
N ASN A 95 12.63 -12.22 3.21
CA ASN A 95 11.85 -11.02 2.94
C ASN A 95 11.00 -11.11 1.66
N THR A 96 11.21 -12.12 0.82
CA THR A 96 10.49 -12.28 -0.45
C THR A 96 9.15 -12.96 -0.21
N LEU A 97 8.09 -12.31 -0.66
CA LEU A 97 6.72 -12.83 -0.61
C LEU A 97 6.39 -13.59 -1.90
N LEU A 98 5.70 -14.71 -1.75
CA LEU A 98 5.19 -15.53 -2.84
C LEU A 98 3.68 -15.71 -2.70
N ALA A 99 2.97 -15.63 -3.83
CA ALA A 99 1.55 -15.90 -3.88
C ALA A 99 1.30 -17.42 -3.80
N LYS A 100 0.35 -17.85 -2.98
CA LYS A 100 -0.15 -19.24 -2.92
C LYS A 100 -1.33 -19.46 -3.85
N ARG A 101 -1.95 -18.39 -4.34
CA ARG A 101 -3.07 -18.39 -5.26
C ARG A 101 -3.09 -17.13 -6.12
N ASN A 102 -3.92 -17.13 -7.15
CA ASN A 102 -4.20 -15.91 -7.90
C ASN A 102 -5.09 -14.95 -7.09
N PRO A 103 -5.03 -13.63 -7.39
CA PRO A 103 -5.96 -12.66 -6.79
C PRO A 103 -7.39 -12.91 -7.27
N ASN A 104 -8.37 -12.66 -6.40
CA ASN A 104 -9.76 -12.56 -6.80
C ASN A 104 -10.00 -11.15 -7.38
N MET A 105 -10.18 -11.10 -8.70
CA MET A 105 -10.32 -9.85 -9.44
C MET A 105 -11.64 -9.10 -9.16
N GLU A 106 -12.61 -9.71 -8.47
CA GLU A 106 -13.85 -9.04 -8.07
C GLU A 106 -13.62 -7.93 -7.04
N TYR A 107 -12.50 -7.98 -6.31
CA TYR A 107 -12.09 -6.93 -5.36
C TYR A 107 -11.39 -5.73 -6.00
N LEU A 108 -10.98 -5.85 -7.27
CA LEU A 108 -10.17 -4.84 -7.96
C LEU A 108 -10.97 -4.18 -9.08
N SER A 109 -11.18 -2.88 -8.97
CA SER A 109 -11.77 -2.10 -10.04
C SER A 109 -10.77 -1.91 -11.20
N PRO A 110 -11.23 -1.58 -12.41
CA PRO A 110 -10.34 -1.19 -13.51
C PRO A 110 -9.40 -0.02 -13.14
N ALA A 111 -9.85 0.91 -12.31
CA ALA A 111 -9.05 2.04 -11.85
C ALA A 111 -7.93 1.60 -10.88
N ASP A 112 -8.23 0.63 -9.99
CA ASP A 112 -7.21 0.03 -9.12
C ASP A 112 -6.13 -0.65 -9.96
N ILE A 113 -6.54 -1.47 -10.94
CA ILE A 113 -5.63 -2.22 -11.83
C ILE A 113 -4.73 -1.25 -12.61
N GLU A 114 -5.29 -0.21 -13.21
CA GLU A 114 -4.51 0.82 -13.93
C GLU A 114 -3.41 1.41 -13.05
N SER A 115 -3.77 1.84 -11.83
CA SER A 115 -2.81 2.46 -10.90
C SER A 115 -1.76 1.47 -10.40
N LEU A 116 -2.14 0.21 -10.18
CA LEU A 116 -1.24 -0.88 -9.80
C LEU A 116 -0.26 -1.21 -10.93
N ASP A 117 -0.73 -1.37 -12.16
CA ASP A 117 0.10 -1.71 -13.32
C ASP A 117 1.14 -0.63 -13.60
N GLU A 118 0.74 0.64 -13.56
CA GLU A 118 1.68 1.77 -13.71
C GLU A 118 2.74 1.75 -12.61
N SER A 119 2.33 1.59 -11.35
CA SER A 119 3.27 1.56 -10.23
C SER A 119 4.21 0.36 -10.30
N ILE A 120 3.72 -0.83 -10.66
CA ILE A 120 4.53 -2.03 -10.85
C ILE A 120 5.56 -1.79 -11.96
N ALA A 121 5.14 -1.26 -13.12
CA ALA A 121 6.03 -1.01 -14.24
C ALA A 121 7.16 -0.05 -13.87
N GLU A 122 6.87 1.00 -13.11
CA GLU A 122 7.84 2.03 -12.73
C GLU A 122 8.80 1.59 -11.62
N ASN A 123 8.37 0.71 -10.72
CA ASN A 123 9.07 0.51 -9.44
C ASN A 123 9.67 -0.89 -9.25
N LYS A 124 9.16 -1.93 -9.94
CA LYS A 124 9.61 -3.33 -9.71
C LYS A 124 11.09 -3.58 -9.97
N GLY A 125 11.72 -2.77 -10.82
CA GLY A 125 13.13 -2.91 -11.20
C GLY A 125 14.08 -1.96 -10.48
N LEU A 126 13.57 -1.08 -9.62
CA LEU A 126 14.40 -0.14 -8.87
C LEU A 126 15.09 -0.86 -7.70
N SER A 127 16.30 -0.43 -7.38
CA SER A 127 17.02 -0.91 -6.20
C SER A 127 16.38 -0.36 -4.91
N PHE A 128 16.75 -0.97 -3.77
CA PHE A 128 16.36 -0.47 -2.45
C PHE A 128 16.68 1.02 -2.26
N GLY A 129 17.89 1.45 -2.66
CA GLY A 129 18.30 2.85 -2.54
C GLY A 129 17.46 3.81 -3.38
N GLU A 130 17.20 3.45 -4.63
CA GLU A 130 16.36 4.26 -5.53
C GLU A 130 14.92 4.35 -5.03
N LEU A 131 14.34 3.25 -4.55
CA LEU A 131 12.99 3.25 -3.96
C LEU A 131 12.92 4.06 -2.68
N LYS A 132 13.95 3.97 -1.82
CA LYS A 132 14.05 4.79 -0.61
C LYS A 132 14.05 6.27 -0.98
N GLU A 133 14.94 6.70 -1.87
CA GLU A 133 15.06 8.09 -2.29
C GLU A 133 13.75 8.59 -2.93
N LYS A 134 13.19 7.84 -3.88
CA LYS A 134 11.93 8.19 -4.54
C LYS A 134 10.76 8.32 -3.55
N SER A 135 10.69 7.47 -2.53
CA SER A 135 9.59 7.45 -1.56
C SER A 135 9.75 8.44 -0.39
N HIS A 136 10.91 9.08 -0.26
CA HIS A 136 11.12 10.22 0.62
C HIS A 136 10.63 11.50 -0.07
N ASP A 137 9.39 11.49 -0.52
CA ASP A 137 8.72 12.61 -1.19
C ASP A 137 8.23 13.69 -0.20
N ASP A 138 7.58 14.73 -0.73
CA ASP A 138 7.08 15.84 0.08
C ASP A 138 6.09 15.39 1.17
N ALA A 139 5.30 14.34 0.93
CA ALA A 139 4.38 13.80 1.94
C ALA A 139 5.13 13.14 3.10
N TRP A 140 6.19 12.40 2.79
CA TRP A 140 7.07 11.80 3.80
C TRP A 140 7.81 12.87 4.60
N HIS A 141 8.41 13.87 3.94
CA HIS A 141 9.11 14.99 4.59
C HIS A 141 8.19 15.85 5.47
N ALA A 142 6.92 15.99 5.08
CA ALA A 142 5.92 16.75 5.84
C ALA A 142 5.30 15.98 7.01
N THR A 143 5.76 14.74 7.27
CA THR A 143 5.22 13.85 8.32
C THR A 143 6.32 13.56 9.35
N SER A 144 5.99 13.65 10.65
CA SER A 144 6.92 13.26 11.71
C SER A 144 7.25 11.79 11.65
N ASN A 145 8.48 11.41 12.02
CA ASN A 145 8.91 10.02 12.04
C ASN A 145 7.93 9.14 12.86
N CYS A 146 7.62 7.95 12.34
CA CYS A 146 6.66 7.00 12.91
C CYS A 146 5.22 7.52 13.07
N SER A 147 4.85 8.57 12.33
CA SER A 147 3.49 9.10 12.31
C SER A 147 2.74 8.72 11.02
N VAL A 148 1.41 8.66 11.13
CA VAL A 148 0.52 8.40 9.98
C VAL A 148 0.63 9.56 8.98
N MET A 149 0.82 9.22 7.72
CA MET A 149 0.86 10.17 6.61
C MET A 149 -0.56 10.56 6.21
N SER A 150 -0.80 11.87 6.09
CA SER A 150 -2.10 12.37 5.60
C SER A 150 -2.34 11.97 4.15
N VAL A 151 -3.53 11.43 3.84
CA VAL A 151 -3.94 11.02 2.50
C VAL A 151 -3.89 12.20 1.52
N GLY A 152 -4.36 13.37 1.95
CA GLY A 152 -4.27 14.59 1.15
C GLY A 152 -2.81 15.01 0.85
N LYS A 153 -1.88 14.82 1.79
CA LYS A 153 -0.45 15.07 1.53
C LYS A 153 0.14 14.05 0.54
N ILE A 154 -0.25 12.78 0.64
CA ILE A 154 0.15 11.74 -0.33
C ILE A 154 -0.33 12.12 -1.74
N ALA A 155 -1.60 12.52 -1.88
CA ALA A 155 -2.15 13.00 -3.14
C ALA A 155 -1.40 14.23 -3.68
N LYS A 156 -1.12 15.21 -2.81
CA LYS A 156 -0.38 16.43 -3.18
C LYS A 156 1.02 16.12 -3.69
N ALA A 157 1.75 15.23 -3.02
CA ALA A 157 3.09 14.78 -3.43
C ALA A 157 3.07 14.05 -4.78
N GLY A 158 1.97 13.38 -5.13
CA GLY A 158 1.74 12.76 -6.43
C GLY A 158 1.32 13.72 -7.54
N GLY A 159 1.09 15.01 -7.23
CA GLY A 159 0.73 16.04 -8.20
C GLY A 159 -0.77 16.39 -8.26
N ALA A 160 -1.58 15.96 -7.28
CA ALA A 160 -2.97 16.38 -7.18
C ALA A 160 -3.07 17.90 -7.00
N ASN A 161 -4.04 18.53 -7.71
CA ASN A 161 -4.33 19.95 -7.52
C ASN A 161 -5.00 20.22 -6.18
N ASP A 162 -5.03 21.50 -5.76
CA ASP A 162 -5.53 21.88 -4.44
C ASP A 162 -7.01 21.52 -4.23
N GLY A 163 -7.86 21.66 -5.25
CA GLY A 163 -9.28 21.29 -5.17
C GLY A 163 -9.49 19.78 -4.93
N LEU A 164 -8.70 18.94 -5.57
CA LEU A 164 -8.76 17.49 -5.36
C LEU A 164 -8.23 17.11 -3.96
N VAL A 165 -7.17 17.79 -3.49
CA VAL A 165 -6.64 17.58 -2.13
C VAL A 165 -7.69 17.97 -1.07
N GLU A 166 -8.41 19.10 -1.27
CA GLU A 166 -9.48 19.53 -0.39
C GLU A 166 -10.62 18.49 -0.35
N TYR A 167 -11.08 18.04 -1.51
CA TYR A 167 -12.07 16.96 -1.62
C TYR A 167 -11.64 15.69 -0.86
N ILE A 168 -10.39 15.23 -1.08
CA ILE A 168 -9.86 14.05 -0.37
C ILE A 168 -9.89 14.25 1.14
N ASN A 169 -9.45 15.42 1.63
CA ASN A 169 -9.44 15.71 3.06
C ASN A 169 -10.85 15.73 3.66
N GLU A 170 -11.85 16.24 2.93
CA GLU A 170 -13.25 16.20 3.35
C GLU A 170 -13.77 14.76 3.44
N GLN A 171 -13.48 13.90 2.44
CA GLN A 171 -13.89 12.49 2.47
C GLN A 171 -13.25 11.75 3.66
N GLU A 172 -11.95 11.94 3.90
CA GLU A 172 -11.25 11.37 5.06
C GLU A 172 -11.86 11.82 6.40
N PHE A 173 -12.24 13.09 6.50
CA PHE A 173 -12.89 13.63 7.69
C PHE A 173 -14.28 12.99 7.92
N ILE A 174 -15.10 12.89 6.87
CA ILE A 174 -16.42 12.28 6.92
C ILE A 174 -16.31 10.81 7.31
N GLN A 175 -15.41 10.05 6.69
CA GLN A 175 -15.21 8.64 6.97
C GLN A 175 -14.79 8.39 8.43
N LYS A 176 -13.89 9.22 8.96
CA LYS A 176 -13.48 9.16 10.37
C LYS A 176 -14.58 9.55 11.37
N ALA A 177 -15.50 10.42 10.97
CA ALA A 177 -16.62 10.82 11.81
C ALA A 177 -17.74 9.78 11.86
N LEU A 178 -17.80 8.86 10.85
CA LEU A 178 -18.82 7.82 10.74
C LEU A 178 -18.35 6.44 11.23
N SER A 179 -17.06 6.28 11.50
CA SER A 179 -16.43 5.05 12.01
C SER A 179 -16.26 5.09 13.53
#